data_16ccad460933cc38151832ed8eee1151
#
_entry.id   16ccad460933cc38151832ed8eee1151
#
_cell.length_a   1.000
_cell.length_b   1.000
_cell.length_c   1.000
_cell.angle_alpha   90.00
_cell.angle_beta   90.00
_cell.angle_gamma   90.00
#
_symmetry.space_group_name_H-M   'P 1'
#
loop_
_entity.id
_entity.type
_entity.pdbx_description
1 polymer ?
#
loop_
_entity_poly.entity_id
_entity_poly.type
_entity_poly.pdbx_seq_one_letter_code
_entity_poly.pdbx_strand_id
1 'polypeptide(L)'
;MKRRALGVRVSFAAAIIAIAYWRAPPVRGATETSAAPYNRSTAASYLDEREVWWQQWPHARRDHGTICISCHTQVPYAMVRPTLQHLLGETAMPAAEKIMMDNVENRVTHWSDMLPFYSDAVYGEGKAAQSHATEAIQNAIILTSYDEQQGHLRPVTRTALDNAWALQEKSGELAGGWVWQNFHLGPWEGEESGYQGAALFLLTVEGTPNHYANETAVREHVQQLEGFLHAHYAEQPVLNQMYVLWASGKIPGLLARPQRAALLQQIRNLQQPDGGWCLAAVDERERKDHTQQSTQSDGYATGLAVLALDAAGASRRDPAIMRGVKWLEASQDKTGMWVATSINKHRDPESEAGKFMSDTATAYAILALQKTGATDKQ
;
A
#
# COMPACT_ATOMS: atom_id res chain seq x y z
N MET A 1 -5.00 4.58 96.95
CA MET A 1 -4.18 3.72 96.07
C MET A 1 -3.53 4.62 95.02
N LYS A 2 -2.26 4.88 95.20
CA LYS A 2 -1.52 5.80 94.33
C LYS A 2 -0.79 4.98 93.26
N ARG A 3 -1.04 5.21 91.94
CA ARG A 3 -0.23 4.68 90.85
C ARG A 3 0.78 5.75 90.45
N ARG A 4 2.04 5.40 90.52
CA ARG A 4 3.17 6.20 90.01
C ARG A 4 3.27 6.06 88.51
N ALA A 5 3.38 7.18 87.81
CA ALA A 5 3.71 7.23 86.39
C ALA A 5 5.24 7.24 86.22
N LEU A 6 5.76 6.32 85.44
CA LEU A 6 7.17 6.23 85.07
C LEU A 6 7.35 6.99 83.74
N GLY A 7 8.09 8.09 83.76
CA GLY A 7 8.42 8.87 82.59
C GLY A 7 9.65 8.29 81.90
N VAL A 8 9.48 7.91 80.63
CA VAL A 8 10.57 7.52 79.74
C VAL A 8 11.04 8.77 79.02
N ARG A 9 12.26 9.18 79.18
CA ARG A 9 12.92 10.21 78.37
C ARG A 9 13.48 9.53 77.12
N VAL A 10 12.97 9.91 75.92
CA VAL A 10 13.55 9.54 74.66
C VAL A 10 14.48 10.66 74.22
N SER A 11 15.76 10.39 74.12
CA SER A 11 16.74 11.28 73.50
C SER A 11 16.72 11.13 71.99
N PHE A 12 16.38 12.20 71.31
CA PHE A 12 16.54 12.24 69.83
C PHE A 12 18.00 12.59 69.51
N ALA A 13 18.71 11.63 68.89
CA ALA A 13 19.97 11.88 68.21
C ALA A 13 19.67 12.31 66.78
N ALA A 14 19.99 13.54 66.44
CA ALA A 14 19.87 14.04 65.08
C ALA A 14 21.02 13.48 64.22
N ALA A 15 20.73 12.52 63.33
CA ALA A 15 21.67 12.08 62.31
C ALA A 15 21.63 13.05 61.13
N ILE A 16 22.68 13.78 60.88
CA ILE A 16 22.88 14.62 59.72
C ILE A 16 23.26 13.68 58.54
N ILE A 17 22.32 13.42 57.63
CA ILE A 17 22.62 12.70 56.42
C ILE A 17 23.18 13.70 55.41
N ALA A 18 24.48 13.62 55.12
CA ALA A 18 25.12 14.35 54.06
C ALA A 18 24.69 13.70 52.71
N ILE A 19 23.82 14.37 51.99
CA ILE A 19 23.44 13.98 50.63
C ILE A 19 24.59 14.38 49.69
N ALA A 20 25.43 13.41 49.34
CA ALA A 20 26.41 13.58 48.26
C ALA A 20 25.68 13.66 46.93
N TYR A 21 25.63 14.84 46.32
CA TYR A 21 25.17 14.99 44.92
C TYR A 21 26.18 14.31 44.00
N TRP A 22 25.88 13.09 43.58
CA TRP A 22 26.54 12.45 42.46
C TRP A 22 26.10 13.17 41.18
N ARG A 23 26.94 14.03 40.63
CA ARG A 23 26.79 14.53 39.28
C ARG A 23 27.06 13.33 38.35
N ALA A 24 26.01 12.78 37.72
CA ALA A 24 26.16 11.87 36.60
C ALA A 24 27.00 12.57 35.51
N PRO A 25 27.98 11.89 34.90
CA PRO A 25 28.69 12.46 33.79
C PRO A 25 27.67 12.78 32.67
N PRO A 26 27.92 13.85 31.88
CA PRO A 26 27.03 14.14 30.76
C PRO A 26 26.97 12.90 29.87
N VAL A 27 25.76 12.38 29.65
CA VAL A 27 25.50 11.39 28.63
C VAL A 27 26.04 12.01 27.34
N ARG A 28 27.16 11.51 26.84
CA ARG A 28 27.60 11.84 25.47
C ARG A 28 26.42 11.57 24.58
N GLY A 29 25.91 12.61 23.96
CA GLY A 29 24.85 12.51 22.99
C GLY A 29 25.20 11.35 22.07
N ALA A 30 24.25 10.41 21.92
CA ALA A 30 24.31 9.44 20.85
C ALA A 30 24.60 10.29 19.60
N THR A 31 25.74 10.06 18.98
CA THR A 31 25.98 10.53 17.62
C THR A 31 24.79 10.04 16.84
N GLU A 32 23.93 10.97 16.40
CA GLU A 32 22.96 10.67 15.36
C GLU A 32 23.80 10.07 14.24
N THR A 33 23.83 8.75 14.14
CA THR A 33 24.22 8.07 12.92
C THR A 33 23.23 8.57 11.90
N SER A 34 23.66 9.53 11.06
CA SER A 34 22.93 9.93 9.88
C SER A 34 22.61 8.62 9.17
N ALA A 35 21.34 8.20 9.24
CA ALA A 35 20.88 7.06 8.50
C ALA A 35 21.30 7.30 7.06
N ALA A 36 21.92 6.30 6.44
CA ALA A 36 22.27 6.42 5.03
C ALA A 36 20.96 6.70 4.28
N PRO A 37 20.97 7.65 3.31
CA PRO A 37 19.77 7.90 2.52
C PRO A 37 19.33 6.59 1.87
N TYR A 38 18.01 6.41 1.69
CA TYR A 38 17.48 5.22 1.05
C TYR A 38 18.13 4.98 -0.32
N ASN A 39 18.31 3.73 -0.69
CA ASN A 39 19.01 3.34 -1.91
C ASN A 39 18.02 2.82 -2.95
N ARG A 40 17.84 3.58 -4.03
CA ARG A 40 16.92 3.25 -5.14
C ARG A 40 17.36 2.00 -5.89
N SER A 41 18.66 1.80 -6.06
CA SER A 41 19.18 0.64 -6.78
C SER A 41 18.92 -0.66 -6.02
N THR A 42 19.10 -0.68 -4.69
CA THR A 42 18.77 -1.86 -3.89
C THR A 42 17.26 -2.10 -3.85
N ALA A 43 16.42 -1.05 -3.82
CA ALA A 43 14.98 -1.20 -3.91
C ALA A 43 14.55 -1.79 -5.27
N ALA A 44 15.13 -1.31 -6.37
CA ALA A 44 14.86 -1.85 -7.70
C ALA A 44 15.28 -3.32 -7.79
N SER A 45 16.48 -3.68 -7.29
CA SER A 45 16.96 -5.06 -7.24
C SER A 45 16.01 -5.97 -6.44
N TYR A 46 15.58 -5.52 -5.25
CA TYR A 46 14.61 -6.26 -4.45
C TYR A 46 13.31 -6.51 -5.21
N LEU A 47 12.73 -5.49 -5.81
CA LEU A 47 11.48 -5.59 -6.55
C LEU A 47 11.62 -6.49 -7.79
N ASP A 48 12.74 -6.39 -8.53
CA ASP A 48 13.04 -7.24 -9.68
C ASP A 48 13.20 -8.72 -9.26
N GLU A 49 13.86 -9.00 -8.12
CA GLU A 49 14.00 -10.34 -7.55
C GLU A 49 12.63 -10.94 -7.14
N ARG A 50 11.76 -10.11 -6.55
CA ARG A 50 10.40 -10.51 -6.18
C ARG A 50 9.55 -10.84 -7.40
N GLU A 51 9.65 -10.04 -8.45
CA GLU A 51 8.96 -10.29 -9.72
C GLU A 51 9.46 -11.59 -10.37
N VAL A 52 10.78 -11.80 -10.46
CA VAL A 52 11.37 -13.05 -10.97
C VAL A 52 10.90 -14.26 -10.17
N TRP A 53 10.86 -14.15 -8.85
CA TRP A 53 10.35 -15.23 -8.01
C TRP A 53 8.90 -15.57 -8.34
N TRP A 54 8.01 -14.56 -8.47
CA TRP A 54 6.60 -14.77 -8.81
C TRP A 54 6.45 -15.44 -10.18
N GLN A 55 7.21 -15.00 -11.17
CA GLN A 55 7.20 -15.58 -12.52
C GLN A 55 7.60 -17.06 -12.53
N GLN A 56 8.48 -17.45 -11.63
CA GLN A 56 8.99 -18.83 -11.52
C GLN A 56 8.18 -19.70 -10.57
N TRP A 57 7.29 -19.12 -9.77
CA TRP A 57 6.54 -19.86 -8.78
C TRP A 57 5.55 -20.83 -9.43
N PRO A 58 5.65 -22.17 -9.19
CA PRO A 58 4.83 -23.14 -9.89
C PRO A 58 3.32 -22.94 -9.69
N HIS A 59 2.90 -22.41 -8.52
CA HIS A 59 1.49 -22.13 -8.24
C HIS A 59 0.94 -20.89 -8.95
N ALA A 60 1.79 -20.04 -9.52
CA ALA A 60 1.37 -18.94 -10.36
C ALA A 60 1.03 -19.36 -11.79
N ARG A 61 1.49 -20.52 -12.24
CA ARG A 61 1.30 -21.00 -13.63
C ARG A 61 -0.18 -21.13 -13.97
N ARG A 62 -0.52 -20.70 -15.20
CA ARG A 62 -1.87 -20.75 -15.77
C ARG A 62 -1.80 -21.29 -17.20
N ASP A 63 -2.97 -21.35 -17.84
CA ASP A 63 -3.12 -21.78 -19.22
C ASP A 63 -2.34 -20.90 -20.22
N HIS A 64 -2.21 -21.35 -21.44
CA HIS A 64 -1.47 -20.68 -22.54
C HIS A 64 -0.03 -20.28 -22.17
N GLY A 65 0.61 -21.00 -21.21
CA GLY A 65 1.97 -20.69 -20.76
C GLY A 65 2.09 -19.39 -19.97
N THR A 66 0.97 -18.86 -19.47
CA THR A 66 0.91 -17.64 -18.68
C THR A 66 1.05 -17.89 -17.19
N ILE A 67 1.11 -16.82 -16.42
CA ILE A 67 1.06 -16.82 -14.96
C ILE A 67 -0.08 -15.90 -14.48
N CYS A 68 -0.64 -16.17 -13.30
CA CYS A 68 -1.62 -15.27 -12.69
C CYS A 68 -0.99 -13.96 -12.26
N ILE A 69 -1.78 -12.90 -12.31
CA ILE A 69 -1.37 -11.58 -11.86
C ILE A 69 -1.51 -11.49 -10.35
N SER A 70 -0.53 -10.89 -9.70
CA SER A 70 -0.47 -10.74 -8.25
C SER A 70 -0.84 -9.33 -7.82
N CYS A 71 -1.86 -9.19 -6.96
CA CYS A 71 -2.26 -7.91 -6.36
C CYS A 71 -1.15 -7.27 -5.52
N HIS A 72 -0.29 -8.09 -4.89
CA HIS A 72 0.67 -7.66 -3.88
C HIS A 72 2.10 -7.52 -4.40
N THR A 73 2.47 -8.22 -5.49
CA THR A 73 3.83 -8.19 -6.07
C THR A 73 3.81 -7.46 -7.42
N GLN A 74 3.04 -7.94 -8.42
CA GLN A 74 3.10 -7.43 -9.78
C GLN A 74 2.41 -6.07 -9.96
N VAL A 75 1.23 -5.86 -9.36
CA VAL A 75 0.54 -4.56 -9.48
C VAL A 75 1.38 -3.42 -8.89
N PRO A 76 1.84 -3.46 -7.62
CA PRO A 76 2.68 -2.39 -7.09
C PRO A 76 4.05 -2.30 -7.80
N TYR A 77 4.62 -3.42 -8.26
CA TYR A 77 5.81 -3.41 -9.09
C TYR A 77 5.61 -2.58 -10.36
N ALA A 78 4.56 -2.86 -11.12
CA ALA A 78 4.24 -2.13 -12.35
C ALA A 78 4.00 -0.63 -12.13
N MET A 79 3.41 -0.27 -10.98
CA MET A 79 3.17 1.14 -10.63
C MET A 79 4.45 1.92 -10.33
N VAL A 80 5.51 1.26 -9.87
CA VAL A 80 6.74 1.94 -9.42
C VAL A 80 7.94 1.71 -10.35
N ARG A 81 8.04 0.55 -11.01
CA ARG A 81 9.26 0.16 -11.74
C ARG A 81 9.62 1.10 -12.90
N PRO A 82 8.66 1.58 -13.73
CA PRO A 82 8.97 2.58 -14.75
C PRO A 82 9.52 3.89 -14.16
N THR A 83 9.01 4.31 -12.99
CA THR A 83 9.54 5.47 -12.26
C THR A 83 10.98 5.23 -11.80
N LEU A 84 11.28 4.07 -11.23
CA LEU A 84 12.64 3.69 -10.81
C LEU A 84 13.59 3.62 -11.99
N GLN A 85 13.16 3.07 -13.12
CA GLN A 85 13.95 3.04 -14.36
C GLN A 85 14.39 4.45 -14.77
N HIS A 86 13.46 5.40 -14.77
CA HIS A 86 13.78 6.80 -15.09
C HIS A 86 14.76 7.40 -14.06
N LEU A 87 14.50 7.20 -12.75
CA LEU A 87 15.34 7.74 -11.67
C LEU A 87 16.75 7.15 -11.63
N LEU A 88 16.93 5.91 -12.10
CA LEU A 88 18.21 5.22 -12.19
C LEU A 88 18.93 5.46 -13.52
N GLY A 89 18.29 6.14 -14.48
CA GLY A 89 18.85 6.37 -15.81
C GLY A 89 18.99 5.09 -16.64
N GLU A 90 18.19 4.07 -16.36
CA GLU A 90 18.18 2.82 -17.12
C GLU A 90 17.60 3.07 -18.52
N THR A 91 18.31 2.67 -19.55
CA THR A 91 17.94 2.92 -20.95
C THR A 91 17.09 1.80 -21.58
N ALA A 92 16.99 0.68 -20.91
CA ALA A 92 16.21 -0.48 -21.36
C ALA A 92 15.29 -0.97 -20.25
N MET A 93 14.14 -1.51 -20.64
CA MET A 93 13.22 -2.19 -19.71
C MET A 93 13.93 -3.39 -19.07
N PRO A 94 13.89 -3.55 -17.75
CA PRO A 94 14.44 -4.73 -17.07
C PRO A 94 13.81 -6.03 -17.56
N ALA A 95 14.57 -7.12 -17.54
CA ALA A 95 14.08 -8.43 -18.00
C ALA A 95 12.85 -8.90 -17.23
N ALA A 96 12.80 -8.67 -15.90
CA ALA A 96 11.66 -9.02 -15.06
C ALA A 96 10.40 -8.26 -15.49
N GLU A 97 10.50 -6.96 -15.71
CA GLU A 97 9.39 -6.12 -16.19
C GLU A 97 8.92 -6.55 -17.58
N LYS A 98 9.87 -6.83 -18.48
CA LYS A 98 9.52 -7.30 -19.83
C LYS A 98 8.72 -8.59 -19.83
N ILE A 99 9.13 -9.60 -19.03
CA ILE A 99 8.42 -10.87 -18.93
C ILE A 99 7.02 -10.66 -18.34
N MET A 100 6.88 -9.81 -17.31
CA MET A 100 5.57 -9.44 -16.76
C MET A 100 4.68 -8.80 -17.84
N MET A 101 5.20 -7.81 -18.58
CA MET A 101 4.44 -7.14 -19.63
C MET A 101 4.03 -8.10 -20.73
N ASP A 102 4.95 -8.95 -21.23
CA ASP A 102 4.65 -9.98 -22.23
C ASP A 102 3.53 -10.94 -21.74
N ASN A 103 3.55 -11.32 -20.45
CA ASN A 103 2.53 -12.15 -19.83
C ASN A 103 1.16 -11.46 -19.81
N VAL A 104 1.09 -10.22 -19.35
CA VAL A 104 -0.16 -9.44 -19.26
C VAL A 104 -0.72 -9.20 -20.67
N GLU A 105 0.13 -8.80 -21.62
CA GLU A 105 -0.28 -8.59 -23.01
C GLU A 105 -0.81 -9.87 -23.66
N ASN A 106 -0.21 -11.03 -23.38
CA ASN A 106 -0.70 -12.32 -23.84
C ASN A 106 -2.09 -12.64 -23.25
N ARG A 107 -2.29 -12.43 -21.95
CA ARG A 107 -3.58 -12.65 -21.28
C ARG A 107 -4.67 -11.71 -21.83
N VAL A 108 -4.35 -10.46 -22.09
CA VAL A 108 -5.29 -9.48 -22.67
C VAL A 108 -5.62 -9.81 -24.13
N THR A 109 -4.63 -10.23 -24.92
CA THR A 109 -4.82 -10.56 -26.33
C THR A 109 -5.70 -11.80 -26.53
N HIS A 110 -5.58 -12.78 -25.64
CA HIS A 110 -6.35 -14.04 -25.67
C HIS A 110 -7.51 -14.03 -24.65
N TRP A 111 -7.99 -12.86 -24.25
CA TRP A 111 -8.96 -12.69 -23.17
C TRP A 111 -10.18 -13.62 -23.26
N SER A 112 -10.74 -13.80 -24.45
CA SER A 112 -11.93 -14.65 -24.67
C SER A 112 -11.67 -16.15 -24.46
N ASP A 113 -10.42 -16.59 -24.64
CA ASP A 113 -10.03 -17.99 -24.57
C ASP A 113 -9.28 -18.32 -23.28
N MET A 114 -8.94 -17.27 -22.50
CA MET A 114 -8.16 -17.39 -21.27
C MET A 114 -9.02 -17.89 -20.13
N LEU A 115 -8.59 -18.95 -19.47
CA LEU A 115 -9.24 -19.42 -18.25
C LEU A 115 -9.02 -18.44 -17.09
N PRO A 116 -10.03 -18.20 -16.23
CA PRO A 116 -9.85 -17.42 -14.99
C PRO A 116 -8.76 -18.04 -14.11
N PHE A 117 -8.11 -17.22 -13.27
CA PHE A 117 -7.08 -17.71 -12.34
C PHE A 117 -7.59 -18.81 -11.40
N TYR A 118 -8.85 -18.71 -10.99
CA TYR A 118 -9.54 -19.66 -10.13
C TYR A 118 -10.89 -20.01 -10.75
N SER A 119 -11.28 -21.28 -10.72
CA SER A 119 -12.50 -21.77 -11.35
C SER A 119 -13.52 -22.25 -10.31
N ASP A 120 -14.81 -22.18 -10.69
CA ASP A 120 -15.90 -22.68 -9.86
C ASP A 120 -15.82 -24.19 -9.60
N ALA A 121 -15.28 -24.95 -10.54
CA ALA A 121 -15.11 -26.39 -10.40
C ALA A 121 -14.17 -26.78 -9.24
N VAL A 122 -13.22 -25.92 -8.89
CA VAL A 122 -12.23 -26.18 -7.85
C VAL A 122 -12.54 -25.42 -6.55
N TYR A 123 -13.01 -24.17 -6.67
CA TYR A 123 -13.09 -23.23 -5.54
C TYR A 123 -14.52 -22.88 -5.14
N GLY A 124 -15.55 -23.35 -5.86
CA GLY A 124 -16.94 -23.08 -5.59
C GLY A 124 -17.55 -21.95 -6.41
N GLU A 125 -18.83 -21.80 -6.34
CA GLU A 125 -19.63 -20.87 -7.13
C GLU A 125 -19.14 -19.42 -7.04
N GLY A 126 -19.14 -18.74 -8.17
CA GLY A 126 -18.75 -17.33 -8.30
C GLY A 126 -17.23 -17.07 -8.33
N LYS A 127 -16.37 -18.08 -8.08
CA LYS A 127 -14.91 -17.86 -8.09
C LYS A 127 -14.34 -17.54 -9.46
N ALA A 128 -14.91 -18.12 -10.51
CA ALA A 128 -14.52 -17.80 -11.88
C ALA A 128 -14.84 -16.33 -12.19
N ALA A 129 -16.03 -15.85 -11.85
CA ALA A 129 -16.43 -14.46 -12.08
C ALA A 129 -15.58 -13.48 -11.27
N GLN A 130 -15.38 -13.76 -9.96
CA GLN A 130 -14.51 -12.97 -9.08
C GLN A 130 -13.09 -12.87 -9.65
N SER A 131 -12.52 -14.00 -10.04
CA SER A 131 -11.17 -14.08 -10.59
C SER A 131 -11.05 -13.30 -11.89
N HIS A 132 -12.02 -13.44 -12.78
CA HIS A 132 -12.03 -12.77 -14.09
C HIS A 132 -12.10 -11.24 -13.95
N ALA A 133 -12.99 -10.74 -13.08
CA ALA A 133 -13.12 -9.30 -12.85
C ALA A 133 -11.89 -8.70 -12.14
N THR A 134 -11.33 -9.40 -11.14
CA THR A 134 -10.09 -8.98 -10.49
C THR A 134 -8.93 -8.90 -11.48
N GLU A 135 -8.78 -9.92 -12.34
CA GLU A 135 -7.73 -9.95 -13.35
C GLU A 135 -7.87 -8.81 -14.37
N ALA A 136 -9.08 -8.51 -14.85
CA ALA A 136 -9.31 -7.43 -15.79
C ALA A 136 -8.82 -6.08 -15.25
N ILE A 137 -9.14 -5.78 -13.99
CA ILE A 137 -8.67 -4.57 -13.31
C ILE A 137 -7.15 -4.56 -13.16
N GLN A 138 -6.53 -5.66 -12.75
CA GLN A 138 -5.09 -5.75 -12.58
C GLN A 138 -4.32 -5.58 -13.89
N ASN A 139 -4.78 -6.25 -14.96
CA ASN A 139 -4.21 -6.11 -16.31
C ASN A 139 -4.25 -4.65 -16.76
N ALA A 140 -5.39 -3.98 -16.58
CA ALA A 140 -5.54 -2.58 -16.95
C ALA A 140 -4.62 -1.66 -16.13
N ILE A 141 -4.50 -1.86 -14.80
CA ILE A 141 -3.59 -1.06 -13.96
C ILE A 141 -2.13 -1.24 -14.42
N ILE A 142 -1.68 -2.47 -14.64
CA ILE A 142 -0.30 -2.76 -15.05
C ILE A 142 0.04 -2.09 -16.39
N LEU A 143 -0.77 -2.33 -17.41
CA LEU A 143 -0.50 -1.79 -18.74
C LEU A 143 -0.60 -0.26 -18.79
N THR A 144 -1.57 0.32 -18.08
CA THR A 144 -1.72 1.78 -18.01
C THR A 144 -0.59 2.45 -17.24
N SER A 145 -0.09 1.84 -16.16
CA SER A 145 1.06 2.36 -15.41
C SER A 145 2.30 2.50 -16.30
N TYR A 146 2.52 1.56 -17.19
CA TYR A 146 3.57 1.65 -18.18
C TYR A 146 3.29 2.74 -19.22
N ASP A 147 2.09 2.77 -19.81
CA ASP A 147 1.69 3.73 -20.84
C ASP A 147 1.71 5.18 -20.34
N GLU A 148 1.35 5.41 -19.05
CA GLU A 148 1.43 6.74 -18.41
C GLU A 148 2.88 7.29 -18.48
N GLN A 149 3.89 6.45 -18.26
CA GLN A 149 5.30 6.86 -18.33
C GLN A 149 5.77 7.07 -19.79
N GLN A 150 5.18 6.32 -20.74
CA GLN A 150 5.49 6.47 -22.16
C GLN A 150 4.73 7.63 -22.82
N GLY A 151 3.73 8.20 -22.16
CA GLY A 151 2.93 9.31 -22.65
C GLY A 151 1.99 8.97 -23.81
N HIS A 152 1.73 7.69 -24.08
CA HIS A 152 0.79 7.27 -25.14
C HIS A 152 0.03 5.98 -24.74
N LEU A 153 -1.23 5.89 -25.13
CA LEU A 153 -2.10 4.76 -24.90
C LEU A 153 -1.95 3.73 -26.02
N ARG A 154 -1.43 2.54 -25.71
CA ARG A 154 -1.27 1.44 -26.67
C ARG A 154 -2.61 0.72 -26.93
N PRO A 155 -2.79 0.10 -28.12
CA PRO A 155 -4.01 -0.67 -28.40
C PRO A 155 -4.30 -1.79 -27.41
N VAL A 156 -3.28 -2.54 -26.96
CA VAL A 156 -3.46 -3.63 -25.98
C VAL A 156 -3.92 -3.09 -24.61
N THR A 157 -3.41 -1.94 -24.20
CA THR A 157 -3.85 -1.28 -22.97
C THR A 157 -5.30 -0.81 -23.05
N ARG A 158 -5.71 -0.28 -24.24
CA ARG A 158 -7.12 0.05 -24.48
C ARG A 158 -8.00 -1.21 -24.38
N THR A 159 -7.57 -2.32 -24.95
CA THR A 159 -8.30 -3.59 -24.82
C THR A 159 -8.43 -4.04 -23.37
N ALA A 160 -7.37 -3.90 -22.56
CA ALA A 160 -7.44 -4.22 -21.14
C ALA A 160 -8.43 -3.34 -20.38
N LEU A 161 -8.46 -2.04 -20.68
CA LEU A 161 -9.43 -1.10 -20.10
C LEU A 161 -10.87 -1.46 -20.55
N ASP A 162 -11.08 -1.78 -21.82
CA ASP A 162 -12.39 -2.19 -22.34
C ASP A 162 -12.87 -3.49 -21.68
N ASN A 163 -11.98 -4.47 -21.47
CA ASN A 163 -12.29 -5.70 -20.74
C ASN A 163 -12.71 -5.41 -19.28
N ALA A 164 -12.03 -4.48 -18.62
CA ALA A 164 -12.39 -4.07 -17.25
C ALA A 164 -13.78 -3.42 -17.21
N TRP A 165 -14.06 -2.48 -18.11
CA TRP A 165 -15.37 -1.81 -18.19
C TRP A 165 -16.51 -2.76 -18.58
N ALA A 166 -16.24 -3.76 -19.41
CA ALA A 166 -17.26 -4.76 -19.79
C ALA A 166 -17.74 -5.59 -18.59
N LEU A 167 -16.92 -5.73 -17.54
CA LEU A 167 -17.23 -6.47 -16.31
C LEU A 167 -17.70 -5.57 -15.17
N GLN A 168 -17.85 -4.26 -15.39
CA GLN A 168 -18.40 -3.34 -14.39
C GLN A 168 -19.85 -3.70 -14.06
N GLU A 169 -20.18 -3.85 -12.78
CA GLU A 169 -21.52 -4.17 -12.33
C GLU A 169 -22.49 -2.99 -12.58
N LYS A 170 -23.62 -3.30 -13.19
CA LYS A 170 -24.62 -2.29 -13.60
C LYS A 170 -25.75 -2.11 -12.60
N SER A 171 -25.89 -3.01 -11.65
CA SER A 171 -27.00 -3.04 -10.69
C SER A 171 -26.62 -3.77 -9.41
N GLY A 172 -27.49 -3.69 -8.41
CA GLY A 172 -27.25 -4.32 -7.10
C GLY A 172 -26.29 -3.53 -6.22
N GLU A 173 -25.81 -4.17 -5.18
CA GLU A 173 -24.93 -3.57 -4.17
C GLU A 173 -23.58 -3.12 -4.76
N LEU A 174 -23.07 -3.83 -5.75
CA LEU A 174 -21.80 -3.51 -6.40
C LEU A 174 -21.94 -2.61 -7.63
N ALA A 175 -23.11 -2.00 -7.87
CA ALA A 175 -23.34 -1.15 -9.04
C ALA A 175 -22.25 -0.07 -9.18
N GLY A 176 -21.55 -0.05 -10.32
CA GLY A 176 -20.41 0.83 -10.59
C GLY A 176 -19.04 0.26 -10.18
N GLY A 177 -19.00 -0.82 -9.39
CA GLY A 177 -17.80 -1.56 -9.01
C GLY A 177 -17.69 -2.90 -9.74
N TRP A 178 -16.99 -3.85 -9.12
CA TRP A 178 -16.75 -5.18 -9.66
C TRP A 178 -16.90 -6.25 -8.57
N VAL A 179 -17.33 -7.45 -8.93
CA VAL A 179 -17.10 -8.62 -8.10
C VAL A 179 -15.59 -8.82 -7.95
N TRP A 180 -15.14 -9.28 -6.78
CA TRP A 180 -13.71 -9.34 -6.48
C TRP A 180 -13.33 -10.66 -5.84
N GLN A 181 -12.08 -11.08 -6.10
CA GLN A 181 -11.50 -12.29 -5.52
C GLN A 181 -11.53 -12.21 -3.99
N ASN A 182 -12.24 -13.14 -3.35
CA ASN A 182 -12.38 -13.18 -1.91
C ASN A 182 -12.04 -14.56 -1.34
N PHE A 183 -10.94 -14.66 -0.62
CA PHE A 183 -10.51 -15.81 0.19
C PHE A 183 -10.45 -15.47 1.68
N HIS A 184 -11.04 -14.34 2.09
CA HIS A 184 -10.92 -13.77 3.45
C HIS A 184 -9.45 -13.52 3.83
N LEU A 185 -8.65 -13.06 2.87
CA LEU A 185 -7.23 -12.74 2.99
C LEU A 185 -6.98 -11.27 2.60
N GLY A 186 -7.62 -10.35 3.29
CA GLY A 186 -7.36 -8.92 3.08
C GLY A 186 -5.86 -8.55 3.27
N PRO A 187 -5.45 -7.42 2.72
CA PRO A 187 -6.25 -6.38 2.09
C PRO A 187 -6.59 -6.63 0.61
N TRP A 188 -6.07 -7.69 -0.05
CA TRP A 188 -6.23 -7.89 -1.50
C TRP A 188 -7.26 -8.94 -1.91
N GLU A 189 -7.53 -9.92 -1.04
CA GLU A 189 -8.45 -11.02 -1.30
C GLU A 189 -9.45 -11.18 -0.13
N GLY A 190 -9.97 -10.07 0.36
CA GLY A 190 -10.99 -9.95 1.39
C GLY A 190 -12.27 -9.32 0.85
N GLU A 191 -13.26 -9.12 1.71
CA GLU A 191 -14.58 -8.59 1.36
C GLU A 191 -14.49 -7.14 0.83
N GLU A 192 -13.62 -6.32 1.44
CA GLU A 192 -13.45 -4.92 1.08
C GLU A 192 -12.40 -4.68 -0.02
N SER A 193 -11.77 -5.75 -0.53
CA SER A 193 -10.65 -5.62 -1.48
C SER A 193 -11.08 -5.08 -2.84
N GLY A 194 -12.31 -5.36 -3.26
CA GLY A 194 -12.89 -4.80 -4.47
C GLY A 194 -12.97 -3.27 -4.46
N TYR A 195 -13.24 -2.69 -3.30
CA TYR A 195 -13.25 -1.23 -3.13
C TYR A 195 -11.84 -0.62 -3.31
N GLN A 196 -10.82 -1.24 -2.72
CA GLN A 196 -9.42 -0.84 -2.92
C GLN A 196 -9.01 -0.94 -4.39
N GLY A 197 -9.34 -2.07 -5.05
CA GLY A 197 -9.08 -2.28 -6.47
C GLY A 197 -9.76 -1.24 -7.35
N ALA A 198 -11.02 -0.91 -7.06
CA ALA A 198 -11.80 0.12 -7.74
C ALA A 198 -11.16 1.52 -7.60
N ALA A 199 -10.68 1.88 -6.40
CA ALA A 199 -10.01 3.16 -6.17
C ALA A 199 -8.67 3.26 -6.91
N LEU A 200 -7.86 2.19 -6.91
CA LEU A 200 -6.62 2.12 -7.69
C LEU A 200 -6.88 2.17 -9.20
N PHE A 201 -7.91 1.48 -9.67
CA PHE A 201 -8.28 1.51 -11.07
C PHE A 201 -8.70 2.91 -11.51
N LEU A 202 -9.53 3.60 -10.70
CA LEU A 202 -9.92 4.99 -10.99
C LEU A 202 -8.72 5.93 -11.04
N LEU A 203 -7.78 5.82 -10.07
CA LEU A 203 -6.52 6.57 -10.07
C LEU A 203 -5.73 6.36 -11.37
N THR A 204 -5.71 5.12 -11.86
CA THR A 204 -5.01 4.71 -13.09
C THR A 204 -5.70 5.24 -14.33
N VAL A 205 -7.02 5.09 -14.43
CA VAL A 205 -7.83 5.61 -15.55
C VAL A 205 -7.63 7.12 -15.76
N GLU A 206 -7.60 7.88 -14.66
CA GLU A 206 -7.37 9.32 -14.71
C GLU A 206 -5.91 9.70 -15.07
N GLY A 207 -4.97 8.77 -14.92
CA GLY A 207 -3.59 8.90 -15.38
C GLY A 207 -3.36 8.46 -16.83
N THR A 208 -4.36 7.82 -17.44
CA THR A 208 -4.24 7.25 -18.79
C THR A 208 -3.98 8.34 -19.84
N PRO A 209 -2.96 8.19 -20.71
CA PRO A 209 -2.65 9.15 -21.76
C PRO A 209 -3.83 9.42 -22.71
N ASN A 210 -3.68 10.48 -23.52
CA ASN A 210 -4.63 10.88 -24.57
C ASN A 210 -6.01 11.29 -24.05
N HIS A 211 -6.10 11.71 -22.76
CA HIS A 211 -7.37 12.12 -22.15
C HIS A 211 -8.44 11.02 -22.16
N TYR A 212 -8.04 9.77 -22.05
CA TYR A 212 -8.90 8.59 -22.14
C TYR A 212 -10.13 8.69 -21.21
N ALA A 213 -9.97 9.10 -19.97
CA ALA A 213 -11.07 9.27 -19.02
C ALA A 213 -12.17 10.27 -19.49
N ASN A 214 -11.83 11.18 -20.42
CA ASN A 214 -12.75 12.18 -20.96
C ASN A 214 -13.49 11.71 -22.22
N GLU A 215 -13.19 10.54 -22.75
CA GLU A 215 -13.91 9.96 -23.88
C GLU A 215 -15.38 9.73 -23.51
N THR A 216 -16.31 10.03 -24.41
CA THR A 216 -17.75 9.95 -24.12
C THR A 216 -18.18 8.56 -23.66
N ALA A 217 -17.62 7.50 -24.26
CA ALA A 217 -17.91 6.11 -23.89
C ALA A 217 -17.36 5.74 -22.50
N VAL A 218 -16.25 6.34 -22.07
CA VAL A 218 -15.59 6.06 -20.78
C VAL A 218 -16.21 6.84 -19.63
N ARG A 219 -16.68 8.05 -19.90
CA ARG A 219 -17.16 8.98 -18.88
C ARG A 219 -18.33 8.44 -18.05
N GLU A 220 -19.24 7.69 -18.67
CA GLU A 220 -20.35 7.06 -17.97
C GLU A 220 -19.85 5.99 -16.98
N HIS A 221 -18.90 5.17 -17.39
CA HIS A 221 -18.26 4.18 -16.53
C HIS A 221 -17.53 4.81 -15.34
N VAL A 222 -16.78 5.90 -15.59
CA VAL A 222 -16.11 6.67 -14.54
C VAL A 222 -17.11 7.23 -13.55
N GLN A 223 -18.23 7.83 -14.00
CA GLN A 223 -19.26 8.36 -13.11
C GLN A 223 -19.93 7.27 -12.26
N GLN A 224 -20.17 6.08 -12.83
CA GLN A 224 -20.70 4.93 -12.07
C GLN A 224 -19.69 4.46 -11.02
N LEU A 225 -18.41 4.41 -11.35
CA LEU A 225 -17.33 4.04 -10.44
C LEU A 225 -17.18 5.06 -9.28
N GLU A 226 -17.22 6.36 -9.58
CA GLU A 226 -17.25 7.41 -8.55
C GLU A 226 -18.48 7.24 -7.63
N GLY A 227 -19.64 6.93 -8.20
CA GLY A 227 -20.86 6.65 -7.45
C GLY A 227 -20.70 5.47 -6.49
N PHE A 228 -20.10 4.36 -6.94
CA PHE A 228 -19.77 3.21 -6.11
C PHE A 228 -18.83 3.57 -4.95
N LEU A 229 -17.74 4.29 -5.25
CA LEU A 229 -16.81 4.72 -4.22
C LEU A 229 -17.44 5.66 -3.19
N HIS A 230 -18.35 6.55 -3.60
CA HIS A 230 -19.09 7.42 -2.68
C HIS A 230 -20.06 6.62 -1.79
N ALA A 231 -20.82 5.69 -2.38
CA ALA A 231 -21.84 4.92 -1.66
C ALA A 231 -21.26 4.08 -0.52
N HIS A 232 -20.11 3.47 -0.76
CA HIS A 232 -19.48 2.53 0.18
C HIS A 232 -18.36 3.13 1.02
N TYR A 233 -18.06 4.42 0.89
CA TYR A 233 -16.92 5.08 1.57
C TYR A 233 -16.95 4.93 3.10
N ALA A 234 -18.12 5.11 3.71
CA ALA A 234 -18.24 5.14 5.17
C ALA A 234 -18.04 3.76 5.83
N GLU A 235 -18.20 2.69 5.07
CA GLU A 235 -18.07 1.30 5.52
C GLU A 235 -16.62 0.81 5.47
N GLN A 236 -15.73 1.58 4.81
CA GLN A 236 -14.37 1.14 4.54
C GLN A 236 -13.43 1.40 5.71
N PRO A 237 -12.45 0.50 5.95
CA PRO A 237 -11.34 0.79 6.84
C PRO A 237 -10.53 2.00 6.34
N VAL A 238 -9.78 2.64 7.23
CA VAL A 238 -8.95 3.82 6.89
C VAL A 238 -7.98 3.51 5.76
N LEU A 239 -7.46 2.29 5.70
CA LEU A 239 -6.61 1.82 4.60
C LEU A 239 -7.27 2.07 3.24
N ASN A 240 -8.50 1.61 3.05
CA ASN A 240 -9.22 1.77 1.79
C ASN A 240 -9.63 3.22 1.53
N GLN A 241 -9.99 3.97 2.59
CA GLN A 241 -10.26 5.40 2.47
C GLN A 241 -9.03 6.19 2.02
N MET A 242 -7.81 5.78 2.41
CA MET A 242 -6.57 6.40 1.93
C MET A 242 -6.34 6.19 0.42
N TYR A 243 -6.76 5.06 -0.16
CA TYR A 243 -6.70 4.89 -1.62
C TYR A 243 -7.62 5.87 -2.36
N VAL A 244 -8.84 6.08 -1.84
CA VAL A 244 -9.76 7.08 -2.41
C VAL A 244 -9.21 8.49 -2.24
N LEU A 245 -8.59 8.80 -1.09
CA LEU A 245 -7.94 10.09 -0.88
C LEU A 245 -6.78 10.30 -1.87
N TRP A 246 -5.99 9.25 -2.14
CA TRP A 246 -4.94 9.29 -3.16
C TRP A 246 -5.51 9.53 -4.56
N ALA A 247 -6.57 8.80 -4.95
CA ALA A 247 -7.26 9.03 -6.23
C ALA A 247 -7.84 10.45 -6.34
N SER A 248 -8.32 11.03 -5.24
CA SER A 248 -8.90 12.38 -5.21
C SER A 248 -7.91 13.51 -5.60
N GLY A 249 -6.62 13.21 -5.61
CA GLY A 249 -5.60 14.12 -6.13
C GLY A 249 -5.69 14.36 -7.64
N LYS A 250 -6.20 13.36 -8.39
CA LYS A 250 -6.46 13.48 -9.84
C LYS A 250 -7.93 13.83 -10.14
N ILE A 251 -8.86 13.58 -9.19
CA ILE A 251 -10.31 13.69 -9.40
C ILE A 251 -10.92 14.71 -8.41
N PRO A 252 -11.04 15.98 -8.82
CA PRO A 252 -11.66 16.99 -7.98
C PRO A 252 -13.12 16.63 -7.63
N GLY A 253 -13.42 16.56 -6.34
CA GLY A 253 -14.79 16.29 -5.86
C GLY A 253 -15.07 14.81 -5.53
N LEU A 254 -14.14 13.90 -5.78
CA LEU A 254 -14.27 12.47 -5.41
C LEU A 254 -14.56 12.27 -3.92
N LEU A 255 -14.06 13.14 -3.05
CA LEU A 255 -14.43 13.20 -1.63
C LEU A 255 -15.08 14.54 -1.31
N ALA A 256 -16.21 14.51 -0.60
CA ALA A 256 -16.82 15.71 -0.06
C ALA A 256 -15.86 16.40 0.94
N ARG A 257 -15.88 17.73 0.98
CA ARG A 257 -14.97 18.51 1.85
C ARG A 257 -14.97 18.05 3.31
N PRO A 258 -16.11 17.76 3.96
CA PRO A 258 -16.12 17.25 5.34
C PRO A 258 -15.46 15.88 5.50
N GLN A 259 -15.73 14.94 4.57
CA GLN A 259 -15.12 13.60 4.57
C GLN A 259 -13.60 13.69 4.43
N ARG A 260 -13.14 14.50 3.47
CA ARG A 260 -11.70 14.74 3.26
C ARG A 260 -11.04 15.35 4.50
N ALA A 261 -11.65 16.36 5.12
CA ALA A 261 -11.12 16.98 6.33
C ALA A 261 -11.04 16.00 7.51
N ALA A 262 -12.09 15.18 7.72
CA ALA A 262 -12.13 14.16 8.76
C ALA A 262 -11.05 13.10 8.54
N LEU A 263 -10.92 12.58 7.31
CA LEU A 263 -9.90 11.57 6.99
C LEU A 263 -8.48 12.12 7.16
N LEU A 264 -8.20 13.33 6.70
CA LEU A 264 -6.90 13.98 6.92
C LEU A 264 -6.53 14.09 8.40
N GLN A 265 -7.51 14.41 9.24
CA GLN A 265 -7.30 14.46 10.69
C GLN A 265 -7.08 13.07 11.27
N GLN A 266 -7.84 12.07 10.82
CA GLN A 266 -7.71 10.69 11.26
C GLN A 266 -6.33 10.12 10.89
N ILE A 267 -5.86 10.30 9.65
CA ILE A 267 -4.52 9.88 9.22
C ILE A 267 -3.45 10.50 10.12
N ARG A 268 -3.54 11.82 10.42
CA ARG A 268 -2.58 12.48 11.32
C ARG A 268 -2.61 11.91 12.75
N ASN A 269 -3.80 11.58 13.26
CA ASN A 269 -3.96 11.02 14.61
C ASN A 269 -3.40 9.59 14.72
N LEU A 270 -3.39 8.83 13.63
CA LEU A 270 -2.85 7.46 13.56
C LEU A 270 -1.33 7.42 13.37
N GLN A 271 -0.68 8.57 13.12
CA GLN A 271 0.76 8.63 13.01
C GLN A 271 1.43 8.30 14.34
N GLN A 272 2.38 7.38 14.32
CA GLN A 272 3.09 6.94 15.51
C GLN A 272 4.19 7.92 15.95
N PRO A 273 4.69 7.81 17.19
CA PRO A 273 5.74 8.69 17.71
C PRO A 273 7.04 8.65 16.91
N ASP A 274 7.35 7.53 16.23
CA ASP A 274 8.52 7.37 15.37
C ASP A 274 8.36 8.08 14.02
N GLY A 275 7.14 8.53 13.69
CA GLY A 275 6.82 9.24 12.46
C GLY A 275 6.19 8.39 11.36
N GLY A 276 6.14 7.07 11.51
CA GLY A 276 5.49 6.15 10.59
C GLY A 276 4.02 5.90 10.91
N TRP A 277 3.41 4.99 10.14
CA TRP A 277 2.06 4.44 10.37
C TRP A 277 2.12 2.92 10.38
N CYS A 278 1.21 2.31 11.14
CA CYS A 278 1.08 0.87 11.27
C CYS A 278 -0.09 0.36 10.42
N LEU A 279 0.15 -0.66 9.60
CA LEU A 279 -0.88 -1.25 8.73
C LEU A 279 -2.06 -1.79 9.55
N ALA A 280 -1.81 -2.45 10.68
CA ALA A 280 -2.88 -2.94 11.55
C ALA A 280 -3.67 -1.83 12.26
N ALA A 281 -3.17 -0.60 12.34
CA ALA A 281 -3.90 0.53 12.91
C ALA A 281 -4.80 1.24 11.87
N VAL A 282 -4.50 1.11 10.59
CA VAL A 282 -5.31 1.67 9.51
C VAL A 282 -6.25 0.64 8.88
N ASP A 283 -6.06 -0.65 9.22
CA ASP A 283 -6.93 -1.76 8.83
C ASP A 283 -7.12 -2.67 10.05
N GLU A 284 -8.13 -2.36 10.87
CA GLU A 284 -8.39 -2.97 12.19
C GLU A 284 -8.98 -4.40 12.09
N ARG A 285 -8.67 -5.14 11.01
CA ARG A 285 -9.12 -6.54 10.88
C ARG A 285 -8.42 -7.45 11.87
N GLU A 286 -9.11 -8.46 12.33
CA GLU A 286 -8.51 -9.55 13.08
C GLU A 286 -7.85 -10.55 12.12
N ARG A 287 -6.67 -11.06 12.50
CA ARG A 287 -6.04 -12.15 11.75
C ARG A 287 -6.90 -13.42 11.78
N LYS A 288 -7.00 -14.11 10.65
CA LYS A 288 -7.78 -15.35 10.50
C LYS A 288 -7.31 -16.48 11.44
N ASP A 289 -6.07 -16.45 11.86
CA ASP A 289 -5.47 -17.40 12.81
C ASP A 289 -5.47 -16.87 14.26
N HIS A 290 -6.16 -15.76 14.52
CA HIS A 290 -6.27 -15.12 15.84
C HIS A 290 -4.92 -14.75 16.49
N THR A 291 -3.82 -14.71 15.73
CA THR A 291 -2.53 -14.27 16.24
C THR A 291 -2.48 -12.74 16.35
N GLN A 292 -1.66 -12.24 17.29
CA GLN A 292 -1.55 -10.80 17.53
C GLN A 292 -0.98 -10.05 16.31
N GLN A 293 -1.59 -8.91 15.98
CA GLN A 293 -1.10 -7.98 14.96
C GLN A 293 0.18 -7.28 15.42
N SER A 294 1.01 -6.87 14.45
CA SER A 294 2.10 -5.93 14.72
C SER A 294 1.52 -4.56 15.08
N THR A 295 2.16 -3.89 16.04
CA THR A 295 1.85 -2.50 16.40
C THR A 295 2.92 -1.51 15.95
N GLN A 296 3.92 -1.98 15.22
CA GLN A 296 5.03 -1.16 14.74
C GLN A 296 4.66 -0.47 13.43
N SER A 297 5.24 0.70 13.19
CA SER A 297 5.19 1.38 11.90
C SER A 297 5.78 0.50 10.81
N ASP A 298 5.19 0.55 9.62
CA ASP A 298 5.60 -0.26 8.47
C ASP A 298 5.60 0.56 7.17
N GLY A 299 6.28 0.03 6.16
CA GLY A 299 6.45 0.73 4.87
C GLY A 299 5.15 0.86 4.08
N TYR A 300 4.21 -0.08 4.22
CA TYR A 300 2.95 -0.05 3.47
C TYR A 300 2.06 1.11 3.96
N ALA A 301 1.72 1.11 5.24
CA ALA A 301 0.86 2.15 5.81
C ALA A 301 1.53 3.52 5.73
N THR A 302 2.86 3.61 5.95
CA THR A 302 3.59 4.87 5.90
C THR A 302 3.67 5.43 4.48
N GLY A 303 4.02 4.60 3.50
CA GLY A 303 4.06 5.00 2.09
C GLY A 303 2.70 5.48 1.60
N LEU A 304 1.64 4.71 1.85
CA LEU A 304 0.28 5.08 1.44
C LEU A 304 -0.23 6.33 2.16
N ALA A 305 0.03 6.50 3.46
CA ALA A 305 -0.37 7.70 4.19
C ALA A 305 0.29 8.96 3.62
N VAL A 306 1.58 8.91 3.31
CA VAL A 306 2.30 10.03 2.67
C VAL A 306 1.74 10.32 1.29
N LEU A 307 1.49 9.31 0.45
CA LEU A 307 0.87 9.48 -0.88
C LEU A 307 -0.52 10.10 -0.80
N ALA A 308 -1.35 9.62 0.13
CA ALA A 308 -2.70 10.14 0.33
C ALA A 308 -2.71 11.60 0.84
N LEU A 309 -1.83 11.94 1.78
CA LEU A 309 -1.69 13.30 2.29
C LEU A 309 -1.18 14.27 1.20
N ASP A 310 -0.17 13.87 0.42
CA ASP A 310 0.35 14.68 -0.70
C ASP A 310 -0.72 14.89 -1.78
N ALA A 311 -1.41 13.83 -2.20
CA ALA A 311 -2.51 13.90 -3.17
C ALA A 311 -3.67 14.79 -2.68
N ALA A 312 -3.91 14.81 -1.39
CA ALA A 312 -4.86 15.74 -0.77
C ALA A 312 -4.37 17.20 -0.74
N GLY A 313 -3.22 17.52 -1.30
CA GLY A 313 -2.66 18.88 -1.34
C GLY A 313 -2.13 19.36 0.02
N ALA A 314 -1.80 18.44 0.94
CA ALA A 314 -1.06 18.82 2.12
C ALA A 314 0.32 19.33 1.71
N SER A 315 0.76 20.39 2.37
CA SER A 315 2.08 20.97 2.07
C SER A 315 3.18 19.93 2.36
N ARG A 316 4.21 19.89 1.53
CA ARG A 316 5.44 19.12 1.82
C ARG A 316 6.10 19.51 3.15
N ARG A 317 5.75 20.66 3.72
CA ARG A 317 6.16 21.11 5.05
C ARG A 317 5.17 20.69 6.15
N ASP A 318 4.10 19.96 5.81
CA ASP A 318 3.20 19.39 6.81
C ASP A 318 4.00 18.48 7.75
N PRO A 319 3.92 18.69 9.07
CA PRO A 319 4.71 17.91 10.03
C PRO A 319 4.48 16.40 9.93
N ALA A 320 3.28 15.95 9.52
CA ALA A 320 3.00 14.54 9.35
C ALA A 320 3.74 13.97 8.12
N ILE A 321 3.71 14.68 6.98
CA ILE A 321 4.47 14.29 5.78
C ILE A 321 5.97 14.28 6.08
N MET A 322 6.50 15.34 6.72
CA MET A 322 7.93 15.42 7.03
C MET A 322 8.41 14.26 7.89
N ARG A 323 7.65 13.90 8.95
CA ARG A 323 8.01 12.76 9.81
C ARG A 323 7.88 11.43 9.07
N GLY A 324 6.83 11.25 8.25
CA GLY A 324 6.66 10.05 7.43
C GLY A 324 7.78 9.85 6.41
N VAL A 325 8.16 10.90 5.70
CA VAL A 325 9.29 10.88 4.76
C VAL A 325 10.60 10.53 5.49
N LYS A 326 10.87 11.18 6.64
CA LYS A 326 12.06 10.88 7.43
C LYS A 326 12.06 9.42 7.92
N TRP A 327 10.89 8.89 8.30
CA TRP A 327 10.76 7.49 8.68
C TRP A 327 11.07 6.56 7.49
N LEU A 328 10.51 6.83 6.30
CA LEU A 328 10.79 6.05 5.10
C LEU A 328 12.27 6.08 4.72
N GLU A 329 12.93 7.25 4.76
CA GLU A 329 14.36 7.40 4.48
C GLU A 329 15.24 6.58 5.44
N ALA A 330 14.80 6.39 6.67
CA ALA A 330 15.56 5.69 7.72
C ALA A 330 15.25 4.19 7.84
N SER A 331 14.14 3.71 7.23
CA SER A 331 13.57 2.37 7.50
C SER A 331 13.74 1.37 6.37
N GLN A 332 14.44 1.73 5.29
CA GLN A 332 14.85 0.76 4.28
C GLN A 332 15.85 -0.22 4.88
N ASP A 333 15.65 -1.50 4.70
CA ASP A 333 16.61 -2.50 5.16
C ASP A 333 17.78 -2.69 4.17
N LYS A 334 18.73 -3.52 4.55
CA LYS A 334 19.94 -3.80 3.75
C LYS A 334 19.64 -4.52 2.42
N THR A 335 18.49 -5.16 2.27
CA THR A 335 18.06 -5.82 1.03
C THR A 335 17.39 -4.86 0.07
N GLY A 336 17.07 -3.66 0.52
CA GLY A 336 16.38 -2.65 -0.27
C GLY A 336 14.87 -2.59 -0.03
N MET A 337 14.30 -3.49 0.77
CA MET A 337 12.87 -3.49 1.06
C MET A 337 12.50 -2.56 2.23
N TRP A 338 11.23 -2.15 2.26
CA TRP A 338 10.56 -1.67 3.47
C TRP A 338 9.67 -2.79 4.00
N VAL A 339 9.90 -3.13 5.27
CA VAL A 339 9.18 -4.24 5.90
C VAL A 339 7.73 -3.85 6.18
N ALA A 340 6.82 -4.78 5.88
CA ALA A 340 5.45 -4.78 6.38
C ALA A 340 5.03 -6.21 6.71
N THR A 341 4.26 -6.39 7.77
CA THR A 341 3.81 -7.70 8.23
C THR A 341 2.40 -8.01 7.77
N SER A 342 2.13 -9.29 7.51
CA SER A 342 0.80 -9.73 7.10
C SER A 342 -0.26 -9.43 8.17
N ILE A 343 -1.38 -8.83 7.75
CA ILE A 343 -2.56 -8.54 8.60
C ILE A 343 -3.64 -9.61 8.49
N ASN A 344 -3.53 -10.56 7.57
CA ASN A 344 -4.56 -11.59 7.37
C ASN A 344 -4.30 -12.89 8.15
N LYS A 345 -3.06 -13.27 8.35
CA LYS A 345 -2.60 -14.37 9.21
C LYS A 345 -1.12 -14.21 9.50
N HIS A 346 -0.63 -14.86 10.54
CA HIS A 346 0.81 -14.88 10.82
C HIS A 346 1.56 -15.54 9.67
N ARG A 347 2.64 -14.90 9.24
CA ARG A 347 3.59 -15.42 8.24
C ARG A 347 5.00 -15.14 8.73
N ASP A 348 5.89 -16.07 8.50
CA ASP A 348 7.32 -15.84 8.68
C ASP A 348 7.74 -14.69 7.72
N PRO A 349 8.25 -13.57 8.22
CA PRO A 349 8.66 -12.42 7.38
C PRO A 349 9.74 -12.75 6.35
N GLU A 350 10.58 -13.76 6.63
CA GLU A 350 11.63 -14.19 5.72
C GLU A 350 11.13 -15.14 4.63
N SER A 351 9.92 -15.71 4.81
CA SER A 351 9.32 -16.57 3.78
C SER A 351 8.87 -15.76 2.58
N GLU A 352 8.82 -16.38 1.41
CA GLU A 352 8.39 -15.71 0.18
C GLU A 352 6.97 -15.14 0.29
N ALA A 353 6.04 -15.90 0.90
CA ALA A 353 4.69 -15.41 1.16
C ALA A 353 4.61 -14.38 2.30
N GLY A 354 5.58 -14.36 3.21
CA GLY A 354 5.70 -13.34 4.26
C GLY A 354 6.06 -11.98 3.70
N LYS A 355 6.79 -11.94 2.58
CA LYS A 355 7.24 -10.72 1.91
C LYS A 355 6.15 -10.01 1.08
N PHE A 356 4.97 -10.60 0.85
CA PHE A 356 3.92 -9.98 0.03
C PHE A 356 3.53 -8.57 0.47
N MET A 357 3.41 -8.33 1.78
CA MET A 357 3.14 -6.97 2.28
C MET A 357 4.34 -6.05 2.06
N SER A 358 5.56 -6.56 2.17
CA SER A 358 6.80 -5.81 1.94
C SER A 358 7.02 -5.46 0.47
N ASP A 359 6.53 -6.28 -0.48
CA ASP A 359 6.56 -5.95 -1.91
C ASP A 359 5.77 -4.67 -2.17
N THR A 360 4.52 -4.59 -1.69
CA THR A 360 3.70 -3.38 -1.77
C THR A 360 4.29 -2.22 -0.96
N ALA A 361 4.79 -2.50 0.25
CA ALA A 361 5.42 -1.49 1.10
C ALA A 361 6.60 -0.82 0.41
N THR A 362 7.45 -1.61 -0.26
CA THR A 362 8.62 -1.10 -0.99
C THR A 362 8.20 -0.21 -2.16
N ALA A 363 7.21 -0.65 -2.94
CA ALA A 363 6.69 0.15 -4.04
C ALA A 363 6.10 1.49 -3.57
N TYR A 364 5.28 1.48 -2.52
CA TYR A 364 4.65 2.70 -2.02
C TYR A 364 5.63 3.63 -1.30
N ALA A 365 6.62 3.08 -0.62
CA ALA A 365 7.71 3.88 -0.04
C ALA A 365 8.46 4.68 -1.12
N ILE A 366 8.84 4.02 -2.22
CA ILE A 366 9.51 4.69 -3.36
C ILE A 366 8.61 5.75 -4.00
N LEU A 367 7.34 5.43 -4.28
CA LEU A 367 6.40 6.40 -4.84
C LEU A 367 6.22 7.62 -3.92
N ALA A 368 6.09 7.42 -2.61
CA ALA A 368 5.96 8.48 -1.63
C ALA A 368 7.21 9.38 -1.57
N LEU A 369 8.39 8.77 -1.52
CA LEU A 369 9.67 9.49 -1.50
C LEU A 369 9.87 10.29 -2.80
N GLN A 370 9.56 9.71 -3.95
CA GLN A 370 9.62 10.39 -5.24
C GLN A 370 8.65 11.58 -5.32
N LYS A 371 7.39 11.39 -4.91
CA LYS A 371 6.36 12.45 -4.94
C LYS A 371 6.69 13.62 -4.03
N THR A 372 7.26 13.36 -2.87
CA THR A 372 7.63 14.40 -1.89
C THR A 372 8.96 15.08 -2.20
N GLY A 373 9.69 14.60 -3.21
CA GLY A 373 10.98 15.17 -3.63
C GLY A 373 12.10 14.91 -2.63
N ALA A 374 11.98 13.82 -1.86
CA ALA A 374 13.09 13.31 -1.07
C ALA A 374 14.24 12.93 -2.02
N THR A 375 15.33 13.68 -1.95
CA THR A 375 16.46 13.51 -2.85
C THR A 375 17.46 12.54 -2.27
N ASP A 376 17.97 11.62 -3.11
CA ASP A 376 19.25 10.98 -2.83
C ASP A 376 20.29 12.08 -2.57
N LYS A 377 20.94 12.03 -1.44
CA LYS A 377 22.25 12.65 -1.35
C LYS A 377 23.20 11.70 -2.09
N GLN A 378 23.55 12.09 -3.33
CA GLN A 378 24.63 11.47 -4.07
C GLN A 378 25.94 11.45 -3.26
#